data_53730af14ae16a1256e91352187aefe8
#
_entry.id   53730af14ae16a1256e91352187aefe8
#
_cell.length_a   1.000
_cell.length_b   1.000
_cell.length_c   1.000
_cell.angle_alpha   90.00
_cell.angle_beta   90.00
_cell.angle_gamma   90.00
#
_symmetry.space_group_name_H-M   'P 1'
#
loop_
_entity.id
_entity.type
_entity.pdbx_description
1 polymer ?
#
loop_
_entity_poly.entity_id
_entity_poly.type
_entity_poly.pdbx_seq_one_letter_code
_entity_poly.pdbx_strand_id
1 'polypeptide(L)'
;MPNYKVIAMLSLMALAACQPRSLPPVGPSGQAMPTGNQISAAEEQQIPIRVLQQINTLRGNIAAPPLTLNPQLSAAALAHSRDMSAQNRAWHWGSDGSSPLDRARRAGYFGTVIGENISESYENDVQTLTAWMGTRDTRDVIMDPAATSLGIAWYQEPSGKLWWTLLTGS
;
A
#
# COMPACT_ATOMS: atom_id res chain seq x y z
N MET A 1 -18.16 -3.13 77.04
CA MET A 1 -18.05 -1.86 76.26
C MET A 1 -17.16 -2.08 75.08
N PRO A 2 -17.67 -2.20 73.87
CA PRO A 2 -16.83 -2.37 72.73
C PRO A 2 -16.56 -1.02 71.98
N ASN A 3 -15.29 -0.77 71.72
CA ASN A 3 -14.79 0.41 71.05
C ASN A 3 -15.00 0.29 69.52
N TYR A 4 -15.81 1.15 68.92
CA TYR A 4 -15.93 1.27 67.45
C TYR A 4 -14.85 2.20 66.95
N LYS A 5 -13.89 1.65 66.17
CA LYS A 5 -12.94 2.43 65.36
C LYS A 5 -13.62 2.78 64.02
N VAL A 6 -13.91 4.06 63.87
CA VAL A 6 -14.40 4.60 62.56
C VAL A 6 -13.22 4.66 61.62
N ILE A 7 -13.27 3.87 60.53
CA ILE A 7 -12.33 3.93 59.41
C ILE A 7 -12.91 4.91 58.39
N ALA A 8 -12.27 6.08 58.28
CA ALA A 8 -12.58 7.05 57.23
C ALA A 8 -11.99 6.57 55.92
N MET A 9 -12.86 6.18 54.96
CA MET A 9 -12.47 5.91 53.57
C MET A 9 -12.27 7.23 52.81
N LEU A 10 -11.03 7.58 52.49
CA LEU A 10 -10.71 8.66 51.58
C LEU A 10 -10.92 8.15 50.14
N SER A 11 -11.98 8.64 49.48
CA SER A 11 -12.21 8.42 48.06
C SER A 11 -11.29 9.35 47.25
N LEU A 12 -10.27 8.79 46.61
CA LEU A 12 -9.46 9.49 45.60
C LEU A 12 -10.28 9.61 44.32
N MET A 13 -10.82 10.79 44.02
CA MET A 13 -11.34 11.11 42.67
C MET A 13 -10.15 11.33 41.74
N ALA A 14 -9.94 10.39 40.82
CA ALA A 14 -9.02 10.56 39.67
C ALA A 14 -9.65 11.54 38.67
N LEU A 15 -9.14 12.77 38.61
CA LEU A 15 -9.44 13.68 37.51
C LEU A 15 -8.78 13.12 36.23
N ALA A 16 -9.58 12.61 35.31
CA ALA A 16 -9.17 12.33 33.96
C ALA A 16 -8.86 13.66 33.25
N ALA A 17 -7.58 14.03 33.20
CA ALA A 17 -7.12 15.15 32.40
C ALA A 17 -7.30 14.81 30.92
N CYS A 18 -8.26 15.48 30.26
CA CYS A 18 -8.31 15.52 28.79
C CYS A 18 -7.01 16.14 28.27
N GLN A 19 -6.09 15.33 27.79
CA GLN A 19 -4.92 15.85 27.08
C GLN A 19 -5.38 16.50 25.76
N PRO A 20 -5.03 17.76 25.51
CA PRO A 20 -5.32 18.39 24.23
C PRO A 20 -4.58 17.61 23.13
N ARG A 21 -5.36 17.14 22.15
CA ARG A 21 -4.83 16.48 20.95
C ARG A 21 -3.96 17.49 20.22
N SER A 22 -2.63 17.32 20.26
CA SER A 22 -1.71 18.18 19.55
C SER A 22 -2.02 18.10 18.04
N LEU A 23 -2.32 19.25 17.43
CA LEU A 23 -2.44 19.35 15.99
C LEU A 23 -1.07 19.03 15.36
N PRO A 24 -1.03 18.36 14.20
CA PRO A 24 0.22 18.08 13.51
C PRO A 24 0.94 19.40 13.19
N PRO A 25 2.27 19.40 13.20
CA PRO A 25 3.04 20.59 12.87
C PRO A 25 2.73 21.06 11.45
N VAL A 26 2.54 22.37 11.28
CA VAL A 26 2.22 23.01 10.00
C VAL A 26 3.50 23.59 9.42
N GLY A 27 3.83 23.24 8.17
CA GLY A 27 4.98 23.78 7.46
C GLY A 27 4.80 25.27 7.08
N PRO A 28 5.87 25.92 6.55
CA PRO A 28 5.85 27.35 6.18
C PRO A 28 4.78 27.72 5.13
N SER A 29 4.26 26.77 4.39
CA SER A 29 3.18 26.94 3.39
C SER A 29 1.77 26.74 3.96
N GLY A 30 1.61 26.55 5.28
CA GLY A 30 0.31 26.30 5.91
C GLY A 30 -0.24 24.89 5.66
N GLN A 31 0.50 24.01 5.01
CA GLN A 31 0.13 22.61 4.80
C GLN A 31 0.54 21.77 6.01
N ALA A 32 -0.29 20.77 6.38
CA ALA A 32 0.08 19.80 7.39
C ALA A 32 1.38 19.09 6.98
N MET A 33 2.38 19.09 7.88
CA MET A 33 3.60 18.30 7.63
C MET A 33 3.26 16.83 7.59
N PRO A 34 3.89 16.03 6.70
CA PRO A 34 3.66 14.59 6.65
C PRO A 34 3.97 13.98 8.03
N THR A 35 3.00 13.30 8.60
CA THR A 35 3.13 12.59 9.88
C THR A 35 3.49 11.12 9.70
N GLY A 36 3.57 10.65 8.46
CA GLY A 36 3.90 9.28 8.09
C GLY A 36 5.37 9.10 7.67
N ASN A 37 5.81 7.85 7.67
CA ASN A 37 7.12 7.47 7.16
C ASN A 37 7.15 7.67 5.64
N GLN A 38 7.75 8.77 5.17
CA GLN A 38 7.87 9.04 3.73
C GLN A 38 8.87 8.07 3.10
N ILE A 39 8.48 7.43 2.00
CA ILE A 39 9.40 6.60 1.21
C ILE A 39 10.50 7.51 0.67
N SER A 40 11.74 7.21 1.02
CA SER A 40 12.90 7.96 0.57
C SER A 40 13.25 7.66 -0.89
N ALA A 41 13.95 8.56 -1.58
CA ALA A 41 14.41 8.34 -2.95
C ALA A 41 15.28 7.06 -3.10
N ALA A 42 15.99 6.65 -2.05
CA ALA A 42 16.73 5.40 -2.04
C ALA A 42 15.80 4.19 -2.01
N GLU A 43 14.75 4.23 -1.21
CA GLU A 43 13.73 3.17 -1.14
C GLU A 43 12.90 3.08 -2.41
N GLU A 44 12.59 4.21 -3.07
CA GLU A 44 11.90 4.22 -4.36
C GLU A 44 12.60 3.34 -5.40
N GLN A 45 13.93 3.33 -5.40
CA GLN A 45 14.71 2.48 -6.30
C GLN A 45 14.77 1.02 -5.86
N GLN A 46 14.72 0.74 -4.57
CA GLN A 46 14.88 -0.60 -4.01
C GLN A 46 13.58 -1.40 -3.93
N ILE A 47 12.44 -0.74 -3.71
CA ILE A 47 11.14 -1.40 -3.55
C ILE A 47 10.80 -2.31 -4.73
N PRO A 48 10.86 -1.88 -6.00
CA PRO A 48 10.52 -2.77 -7.12
C PRO A 48 11.42 -3.99 -7.22
N ILE A 49 12.71 -3.82 -6.93
CA ILE A 49 13.71 -4.89 -6.95
C ILE A 49 13.42 -5.90 -5.84
N ARG A 50 13.17 -5.42 -4.63
CA ARG A 50 12.88 -6.24 -3.45
C ARG A 50 11.58 -7.02 -3.63
N VAL A 51 10.52 -6.37 -4.11
CA VAL A 51 9.23 -7.03 -4.40
C VAL A 51 9.39 -8.11 -5.46
N LEU A 52 10.09 -7.82 -6.57
CA LEU A 52 10.38 -8.81 -7.60
C LEU A 52 11.12 -10.03 -7.05
N GLN A 53 12.17 -9.82 -6.23
CA GLN A 53 12.95 -10.89 -5.63
C GLN A 53 12.09 -11.78 -4.72
N GLN A 54 11.25 -11.17 -3.86
CA GLN A 54 10.35 -11.91 -2.98
C GLN A 54 9.33 -12.72 -3.78
N ILE A 55 8.70 -12.12 -4.80
CA ILE A 55 7.74 -12.80 -5.67
C ILE A 55 8.43 -13.97 -6.39
N ASN A 56 9.61 -13.76 -6.98
CA ASN A 56 10.32 -14.82 -7.71
C ASN A 56 10.77 -15.95 -6.78
N THR A 57 11.09 -15.66 -5.52
CA THR A 57 11.34 -16.71 -4.51
C THR A 57 10.10 -17.56 -4.28
N LEU A 58 8.94 -16.93 -4.11
CA LEU A 58 7.65 -17.64 -3.92
C LEU A 58 7.26 -18.44 -5.16
N ARG A 59 7.42 -17.88 -6.35
CA ARG A 59 7.15 -18.54 -7.63
C ARG A 59 8.06 -19.74 -7.85
N GLY A 60 9.34 -19.63 -7.48
CA GLY A 60 10.29 -20.76 -7.53
C GLY A 60 9.85 -21.96 -6.68
N ASN A 61 9.20 -21.73 -5.54
CA ASN A 61 8.70 -22.80 -4.66
C ASN A 61 7.59 -23.65 -5.30
N ILE A 62 6.92 -23.15 -6.35
CA ILE A 62 5.89 -23.87 -7.11
C ILE A 62 6.31 -24.15 -8.54
N ALA A 63 7.59 -23.99 -8.86
CA ALA A 63 8.15 -24.15 -10.21
C ALA A 63 7.48 -23.26 -11.30
N ALA A 64 6.90 -22.12 -10.91
CA ALA A 64 6.42 -21.12 -11.86
C ALA A 64 7.59 -20.32 -12.45
N PRO A 65 7.54 -19.91 -13.74
CA PRO A 65 8.57 -19.08 -14.36
C PRO A 65 8.79 -17.78 -13.58
N PRO A 66 10.04 -17.28 -13.45
CA PRO A 66 10.30 -16.01 -12.79
C PRO A 66 9.72 -14.84 -13.62
N LEU A 67 9.30 -13.80 -12.92
CA LEU A 67 8.89 -12.52 -13.50
C LEU A 67 10.11 -11.62 -13.74
N THR A 68 9.99 -10.70 -14.69
CA THR A 68 10.92 -9.59 -14.90
C THR A 68 10.19 -8.25 -14.77
N LEU A 69 10.88 -7.22 -14.27
CA LEU A 69 10.29 -5.87 -14.22
C LEU A 69 10.05 -5.35 -15.64
N ASN A 70 8.86 -4.82 -15.85
CA ASN A 70 8.45 -4.19 -17.09
C ASN A 70 8.11 -2.71 -16.85
N PRO A 71 8.85 -1.77 -17.47
CA PRO A 71 8.67 -0.34 -17.24
C PRO A 71 7.31 0.19 -17.70
N GLN A 72 6.71 -0.39 -18.74
CA GLN A 72 5.39 0.01 -19.22
C GLN A 72 4.29 -0.39 -18.22
N LEU A 73 4.36 -1.62 -17.67
CA LEU A 73 3.45 -2.05 -16.62
C LEU A 73 3.64 -1.21 -15.35
N SER A 74 4.89 -0.86 -14.99
CA SER A 74 5.14 0.03 -13.84
C SER A 74 4.59 1.44 -14.07
N ALA A 75 4.69 1.97 -15.29
CA ALA A 75 4.09 3.27 -15.63
C ALA A 75 2.55 3.24 -15.55
N ALA A 76 1.93 2.16 -16.04
CA ALA A 76 0.48 1.96 -15.91
C ALA A 76 0.05 1.85 -14.44
N ALA A 77 0.81 1.11 -13.62
CA ALA A 77 0.59 0.99 -12.20
C ALA A 77 0.67 2.35 -11.47
N LEU A 78 1.70 3.16 -11.78
CA LEU A 78 1.84 4.50 -11.18
C LEU A 78 0.69 5.42 -11.55
N ALA A 79 0.28 5.41 -12.83
CA ALA A 79 -0.86 6.21 -13.28
C ALA A 79 -2.12 5.84 -12.51
N HIS A 80 -2.37 4.54 -12.29
CA HIS A 80 -3.53 4.08 -11.54
C HIS A 80 -3.46 4.38 -10.05
N SER A 81 -2.29 4.23 -9.42
CA SER A 81 -2.11 4.60 -8.01
C SER A 81 -2.42 6.07 -7.76
N ARG A 82 -2.02 6.98 -8.67
CA ARG A 82 -2.36 8.40 -8.60
C ARG A 82 -3.85 8.65 -8.81
N ASP A 83 -4.45 7.93 -9.75
CA ASP A 83 -5.88 8.07 -10.05
C ASP A 83 -6.75 7.56 -8.89
N MET A 84 -6.41 6.44 -8.25
CA MET A 84 -7.07 5.96 -7.03
C MET A 84 -7.00 6.99 -5.89
N SER A 85 -5.84 7.64 -5.70
CA SER A 85 -5.69 8.71 -4.73
C SER A 85 -6.61 9.89 -5.06
N ALA A 86 -6.64 10.33 -6.31
CA ALA A 86 -7.50 11.44 -6.75
C ALA A 86 -8.99 11.14 -6.54
N GLN A 87 -9.39 9.88 -6.71
CA GLN A 87 -10.75 9.41 -6.46
C GLN A 87 -11.03 9.12 -4.97
N ASN A 88 -9.97 9.08 -4.14
CA ASN A 88 -10.00 8.54 -2.78
C ASN A 88 -10.70 7.17 -2.70
N ARG A 89 -10.39 6.29 -3.63
CA ARG A 89 -11.04 4.99 -3.78
C ARG A 89 -10.09 3.95 -4.39
N ALA A 90 -9.86 2.84 -3.69
CA ALA A 90 -9.15 1.68 -4.20
C ALA A 90 -10.10 0.77 -4.99
N TRP A 91 -10.07 0.86 -6.30
CA TRP A 91 -10.80 -0.01 -7.21
C TRP A 91 -10.09 -0.12 -8.57
N HIS A 92 -10.46 -1.11 -9.37
CA HIS A 92 -9.73 -1.46 -10.60
C HIS A 92 -10.04 -0.55 -11.81
N TRP A 93 -11.13 0.22 -11.78
CA TRP A 93 -11.48 1.12 -12.89
C TRP A 93 -10.89 2.51 -12.68
N GLY A 94 -10.33 3.06 -13.74
CA GLY A 94 -9.89 4.46 -13.75
C GLY A 94 -11.06 5.44 -13.64
N SER A 95 -10.79 6.67 -13.19
CA SER A 95 -11.78 7.76 -13.16
C SER A 95 -12.35 8.08 -14.55
N ASP A 96 -11.60 7.76 -15.60
CA ASP A 96 -11.97 7.85 -17.02
C ASP A 96 -12.66 6.59 -17.56
N GLY A 97 -12.98 5.62 -16.71
CA GLY A 97 -13.56 4.35 -17.07
C GLY A 97 -12.58 3.33 -17.65
N SER A 98 -11.28 3.61 -17.62
CA SER A 98 -10.26 2.68 -18.16
C SER A 98 -10.10 1.43 -17.30
N SER A 99 -9.94 0.29 -18.00
CA SER A 99 -9.52 -0.99 -17.40
C SER A 99 -8.01 -1.03 -17.18
N PRO A 100 -7.48 -2.01 -16.42
CA PRO A 100 -6.04 -2.27 -16.32
C PRO A 100 -5.39 -2.48 -17.70
N LEU A 101 -6.06 -3.16 -18.61
CA LEU A 101 -5.58 -3.37 -19.98
C LEU A 101 -5.45 -2.05 -20.76
N ASP A 102 -6.45 -1.17 -20.64
CA ASP A 102 -6.42 0.12 -21.34
C ASP A 102 -5.26 0.99 -20.84
N ARG A 103 -5.02 1.00 -19.53
CA ARG A 103 -3.89 1.72 -18.92
C ARG A 103 -2.54 1.15 -19.34
N ALA A 104 -2.39 -0.18 -19.36
CA ALA A 104 -1.20 -0.85 -19.82
C ALA A 104 -0.90 -0.50 -21.30
N ARG A 105 -1.91 -0.53 -22.16
CA ARG A 105 -1.77 -0.16 -23.60
C ARG A 105 -1.39 1.31 -23.78
N ARG A 106 -1.98 2.23 -23.02
CA ARG A 106 -1.59 3.66 -23.04
C ARG A 106 -0.15 3.87 -22.59
N ALA A 107 0.34 3.04 -21.68
CA ALA A 107 1.74 3.05 -21.25
C ALA A 107 2.70 2.35 -22.24
N GLY A 108 2.19 1.80 -23.36
CA GLY A 108 2.99 1.14 -24.37
C GLY A 108 3.25 -0.35 -24.13
N TYR A 109 2.47 -0.99 -23.24
CA TYR A 109 2.53 -2.43 -23.05
C TYR A 109 1.54 -3.13 -23.99
N PHE A 110 2.07 -3.91 -24.94
CA PHE A 110 1.27 -4.60 -25.96
C PHE A 110 1.14 -6.10 -25.74
N GLY A 111 1.67 -6.62 -24.63
CA GLY A 111 1.46 -7.99 -24.19
C GLY A 111 0.06 -8.20 -23.58
N THR A 112 -0.16 -9.39 -23.06
CA THR A 112 -1.40 -9.73 -22.35
C THR A 112 -1.30 -9.28 -20.89
N VAL A 113 -2.24 -8.49 -20.40
CA VAL A 113 -2.38 -8.22 -18.96
C VAL A 113 -3.05 -9.43 -18.33
N ILE A 114 -2.36 -10.08 -17.39
CA ILE A 114 -2.85 -11.27 -16.67
C ILE A 114 -3.73 -10.83 -15.51
N GLY A 115 -3.30 -9.82 -14.73
CA GLY A 115 -4.09 -9.33 -13.62
C GLY A 115 -3.51 -8.08 -12.97
N GLU A 116 -4.30 -7.53 -12.06
CA GLU A 116 -3.95 -6.34 -11.28
C GLU A 116 -4.29 -6.54 -9.80
N ASN A 117 -3.35 -6.19 -8.93
CA ASN A 117 -3.59 -6.04 -7.49
C ASN A 117 -3.49 -4.58 -7.11
N ILE A 118 -4.41 -4.15 -6.26
CA ILE A 118 -4.45 -2.79 -5.73
C ILE A 118 -4.58 -2.81 -4.21
N SER A 119 -4.11 -1.78 -3.55
CA SER A 119 -4.38 -1.57 -2.12
C SER A 119 -4.20 -0.12 -1.72
N GLU A 120 -4.75 0.23 -0.56
CA GLU A 120 -4.56 1.51 0.10
C GLU A 120 -4.12 1.31 1.55
N SER A 121 -3.41 2.31 2.09
CA SER A 121 -3.09 2.43 3.53
C SER A 121 -2.11 1.42 4.11
N TYR A 122 -1.52 0.49 3.36
CA TYR A 122 -0.37 -0.27 3.83
C TYR A 122 0.88 0.61 3.82
N GLU A 123 1.64 0.58 4.91
CA GLU A 123 2.76 1.51 5.15
C GLU A 123 4.02 1.21 4.32
N ASN A 124 4.14 0.00 3.77
CA ASN A 124 5.30 -0.41 2.98
C ASN A 124 4.98 -1.60 2.06
N ASP A 125 5.94 -1.90 1.17
CA ASP A 125 5.86 -2.99 0.20
C ASP A 125 5.75 -4.38 0.84
N VAL A 126 6.41 -4.62 1.98
CA VAL A 126 6.38 -5.93 2.65
C VAL A 126 4.97 -6.21 3.19
N GLN A 127 4.35 -5.24 3.85
CA GLN A 127 2.97 -5.37 4.34
C GLN A 127 2.00 -5.55 3.17
N THR A 128 2.17 -4.78 2.10
CA THR A 128 1.34 -4.85 0.89
C THR A 128 1.43 -6.21 0.23
N LEU A 129 2.64 -6.71 -0.01
CA LEU A 129 2.84 -8.04 -0.61
C LEU A 129 2.32 -9.15 0.29
N THR A 130 2.52 -9.05 1.61
CA THR A 130 2.00 -10.02 2.57
C THR A 130 0.48 -10.10 2.52
N ALA A 131 -0.21 -8.96 2.46
CA ALA A 131 -1.66 -8.90 2.35
C ALA A 131 -2.16 -9.52 1.03
N TRP A 132 -1.52 -9.20 -0.10
CA TRP A 132 -1.88 -9.78 -1.40
C TRP A 132 -1.65 -11.29 -1.44
N MET A 133 -0.58 -11.79 -0.82
CA MET A 133 -0.31 -13.23 -0.73
C MET A 133 -1.24 -13.96 0.24
N GLY A 134 -1.84 -13.25 1.20
CA GLY A 134 -2.80 -13.78 2.17
C GLY A 134 -4.20 -14.01 1.59
N THR A 135 -4.56 -13.36 0.48
CA THR A 135 -5.87 -13.46 -0.17
C THR A 135 -5.75 -14.23 -1.47
N ARG A 136 -6.66 -15.17 -1.72
CA ARG A 136 -6.59 -16.06 -2.89
C ARG A 136 -6.55 -15.28 -4.20
N ASP A 137 -7.50 -14.38 -4.42
CA ASP A 137 -7.66 -13.70 -5.71
C ASP A 137 -6.40 -12.86 -6.07
N THR A 138 -5.86 -12.11 -5.10
CA THR A 138 -4.66 -11.31 -5.31
C THR A 138 -3.39 -12.16 -5.39
N ARG A 139 -3.34 -13.27 -4.63
CA ARG A 139 -2.23 -14.22 -4.74
C ARG A 139 -2.20 -14.89 -6.11
N ASP A 140 -3.35 -15.30 -6.63
CA ASP A 140 -3.44 -15.97 -7.93
C ASP A 140 -2.93 -15.08 -9.07
N VAL A 141 -3.14 -13.76 -9.03
CA VAL A 141 -2.53 -12.79 -9.96
C VAL A 141 -1.00 -12.84 -9.92
N ILE A 142 -0.41 -12.89 -8.72
CA ILE A 142 1.05 -12.90 -8.53
C ILE A 142 1.66 -14.25 -8.93
N MET A 143 0.94 -15.34 -8.68
CA MET A 143 1.42 -16.71 -8.83
C MET A 143 1.02 -17.33 -10.18
N ASP A 144 0.29 -16.63 -11.05
CA ASP A 144 -0.14 -17.15 -12.35
C ASP A 144 1.06 -17.60 -13.20
N PRO A 145 1.16 -18.89 -13.58
CA PRO A 145 2.31 -19.39 -14.34
C PRO A 145 2.43 -18.80 -15.75
N ALA A 146 1.35 -18.22 -16.29
CA ALA A 146 1.39 -17.54 -17.60
C ALA A 146 2.07 -16.16 -17.51
N ALA A 147 2.18 -15.57 -16.33
CA ALA A 147 2.83 -14.28 -16.16
C ALA A 147 4.36 -14.40 -16.30
N THR A 148 4.96 -13.47 -17.03
CA THR A 148 6.42 -13.32 -17.23
C THR A 148 6.91 -11.92 -16.91
N SER A 149 6.00 -10.95 -16.80
CA SER A 149 6.29 -9.54 -16.59
C SER A 149 5.58 -9.02 -15.34
N LEU A 150 6.25 -8.10 -14.64
CA LEU A 150 5.76 -7.45 -13.43
C LEU A 150 5.91 -5.93 -13.57
N GLY A 151 4.86 -5.19 -13.28
CA GLY A 151 4.92 -3.77 -12.98
C GLY A 151 4.42 -3.52 -11.57
N ILE A 152 5.16 -2.76 -10.78
CA ILE A 152 4.71 -2.30 -9.46
C ILE A 152 5.03 -0.83 -9.32
N ALA A 153 4.09 -0.08 -8.76
CA ALA A 153 4.28 1.31 -8.38
C ALA A 153 3.32 1.70 -7.26
N TRP A 154 3.55 2.85 -6.70
CA TRP A 154 2.71 3.45 -5.67
C TRP A 154 2.67 4.97 -5.85
N TYR A 155 1.67 5.55 -5.22
CA TYR A 155 1.61 6.98 -4.98
C TYR A 155 1.48 7.23 -3.49
N GLN A 156 2.31 8.12 -2.95
CA GLN A 156 2.24 8.53 -1.55
C GLN A 156 1.71 9.95 -1.46
N GLU A 157 0.63 10.12 -0.73
CA GLU A 157 0.04 11.43 -0.44
C GLU A 157 0.91 12.22 0.55
N PRO A 158 0.78 13.54 0.59
CA PRO A 158 1.43 14.37 1.63
C PRO A 158 1.07 13.95 3.06
N SER A 159 -0.10 13.34 3.25
CA SER A 159 -0.55 12.74 4.53
C SER A 159 0.26 11.51 4.94
N GLY A 160 1.02 10.93 4.01
CA GLY A 160 1.71 9.65 4.17
C GLY A 160 0.92 8.44 3.68
N LYS A 161 -0.36 8.58 3.35
CA LYS A 161 -1.19 7.48 2.82
C LYS A 161 -0.60 6.98 1.50
N LEU A 162 -0.52 5.66 1.36
CA LEU A 162 0.01 4.97 0.19
C LEU A 162 -1.10 4.27 -0.59
N TRP A 163 -0.99 4.38 -1.92
CA TRP A 163 -1.82 3.71 -2.90
C TRP A 163 -0.93 2.82 -3.75
N TRP A 164 -1.16 1.52 -3.72
CA TRP A 164 -0.32 0.55 -4.39
C TRP A 164 -1.04 -0.09 -5.58
N THR A 165 -0.31 -0.30 -6.65
CA THR A 165 -0.78 -1.06 -7.82
C THR A 165 0.33 -1.99 -8.28
N LEU A 166 -0.04 -3.25 -8.53
CA LEU A 166 0.81 -4.27 -9.17
C LEU A 166 0.07 -4.80 -10.39
N LEU A 167 0.77 -4.92 -11.50
CA LEU A 167 0.28 -5.54 -12.73
C LEU A 167 1.16 -6.71 -13.10
N THR A 168 0.57 -7.82 -13.53
CA THR A 168 1.26 -8.94 -14.17
C THR A 168 0.85 -9.06 -15.62
N GLY A 169 1.77 -9.54 -16.45
CA GLY A 169 1.54 -9.72 -17.88
C GLY A 169 2.46 -10.74 -18.54
N SER A 170 2.16 -11.08 -19.77
CA SER A 170 2.93 -12.01 -20.62
C SER A 170 3.17 -11.45 -22.01
#